data_c2c93ec9d32ebbb33f89e873d58b50ab
#
_entry.id   c2c93ec9d32ebbb33f89e873d58b50ab
#
_cell.length_a   1.000
_cell.length_b   1.000
_cell.length_c   1.000
_cell.angle_alpha   90.00
_cell.angle_beta   90.00
_cell.angle_gamma   90.00
#
_symmetry.space_group_name_H-M   'P 1'
#
loop_
_entity.id
_entity.type
_entity.pdbx_description
1 polymer ?
#
loop_
_entity_poly.entity_id
_entity_poly.type
_entity_poly.pdbx_seq_one_letter_code
_entity_poly.pdbx_strand_id
1 'polypeptide(L)'
;FDEWALHIRRNYIEDEDLLIDAEINGMSVEQYLREYVIPQRDETLGPTVRSGDITEIIVCDLLEFIFNYSVPRYKQKNRSGKNNSEHGTDVIGYKFFDKSKKPTEKDELIATEVKAVLTRSDYSPLEKAIAESKKDEQRLARTIDYCRKRLKELGNIEQSSEVARFLLKPDNNYKLTYAAAG
;
A
#
# COMPACT_ATOMS: atom_id res chain seq x y z
N PHE A 1 7.26 2.79 21.35
CA PHE A 1 5.97 3.13 20.72
C PHE A 1 6.11 4.33 19.78
N ASP A 2 6.92 5.33 20.10
CA ASP A 2 7.03 6.56 19.32
C ASP A 2 7.65 6.34 17.93
N GLU A 3 8.67 5.50 17.82
CA GLU A 3 9.31 5.16 16.53
C GLU A 3 8.33 4.44 15.59
N TRP A 4 7.51 3.55 16.14
CA TRP A 4 6.52 2.81 15.35
C TRP A 4 5.36 3.71 14.91
N ALA A 5 4.92 4.60 15.78
CA ALA A 5 3.91 5.61 15.43
C ALA A 5 4.42 6.54 14.33
N LEU A 6 5.68 6.96 14.41
CA LEU A 6 6.33 7.75 13.37
C LEU A 6 6.44 7.00 12.05
N HIS A 7 6.86 5.73 12.08
CA HIS A 7 6.92 4.89 10.90
C HIS A 7 5.54 4.75 10.22
N ILE A 8 4.48 4.45 10.99
CA ILE A 8 3.12 4.37 10.46
C ILE A 8 2.69 5.71 9.86
N ARG A 9 2.91 6.83 10.55
CA ARG A 9 2.54 8.16 10.07
C ARG A 9 3.23 8.51 8.74
N ARG A 10 4.50 8.14 8.54
CA ARG A 10 5.25 8.37 7.31
C ARG A 10 4.70 7.60 6.10
N ASN A 11 3.88 6.57 6.31
CA ASN A 11 3.14 5.95 5.21
C ASN A 11 1.97 6.82 4.69
N TYR A 12 1.52 7.83 5.44
CA TYR A 12 0.46 8.75 5.02
C TYR A 12 0.99 10.03 4.39
N ILE A 13 2.06 10.60 4.94
CA ILE A 13 2.65 11.86 4.50
C ILE A 13 4.12 11.94 4.90
N GLU A 14 4.97 12.49 4.04
CA GLU A 14 6.37 12.73 4.34
C GLU A 14 6.55 13.85 5.37
N ASP A 15 7.71 13.88 6.04
CA ASP A 15 7.99 14.87 7.10
C ASP A 15 7.99 16.31 6.57
N GLU A 16 8.57 16.51 5.39
CA GLU A 16 8.67 17.83 4.74
C GLU A 16 7.30 18.32 4.28
N ASP A 17 6.53 17.46 3.58
CA ASP A 17 5.18 17.79 3.11
C ASP A 17 4.27 18.14 4.29
N LEU A 18 4.36 17.39 5.38
CA LEU A 18 3.57 17.62 6.60
C LEU A 18 3.79 19.01 7.18
N LEU A 19 5.05 19.46 7.24
CA LEU A 19 5.36 20.79 7.78
C LEU A 19 4.85 21.90 6.87
N ILE A 20 5.06 21.76 5.57
CA ILE A 20 4.63 22.73 4.56
C ILE A 20 3.10 22.85 4.55
N ASP A 21 2.42 21.70 4.48
CA ASP A 21 0.96 21.67 4.39
C ASP A 21 0.28 22.19 5.65
N ALA A 22 0.81 21.89 6.83
CA ALA A 22 0.31 22.43 8.08
C ALA A 22 0.45 23.96 8.13
N GLU A 23 1.60 24.49 7.71
CA GLU A 23 1.85 25.93 7.64
C GLU A 23 0.91 26.62 6.65
N ILE A 24 0.77 26.10 5.43
CA ILE A 24 -0.13 26.65 4.39
C ILE A 24 -1.58 26.72 4.89
N ASN A 25 -2.02 25.72 5.67
CA ASN A 25 -3.36 25.67 6.22
C ASN A 25 -3.54 26.46 7.53
N GLY A 26 -2.48 27.09 8.04
CA GLY A 26 -2.51 27.83 9.29
C GLY A 26 -2.80 26.97 10.52
N MET A 27 -2.38 25.71 10.50
CA MET A 27 -2.65 24.72 11.53
C MET A 27 -1.37 24.25 12.21
N SER A 28 -1.51 23.74 13.45
CA SER A 28 -0.44 22.92 14.00
C SER A 28 -0.33 21.59 13.25
N VAL A 29 0.86 20.97 13.27
CA VAL A 29 1.11 19.65 12.69
C VAL A 29 0.09 18.61 13.19
N GLU A 30 -0.20 18.64 14.51
CA GLU A 30 -1.17 17.73 15.12
C GLU A 30 -2.59 17.94 14.58
N GLN A 31 -3.01 19.19 14.45
CA GLN A 31 -4.32 19.52 13.89
C GLN A 31 -4.42 19.08 12.42
N TYR A 32 -3.39 19.35 11.61
CA TYR A 32 -3.37 18.95 10.22
C TYR A 32 -3.43 17.44 10.05
N LEU A 33 -2.63 16.68 10.80
CA LEU A 33 -2.69 15.21 10.82
C LEU A 33 -4.08 14.69 11.17
N ARG A 34 -4.71 15.28 12.17
CA ARG A 34 -6.03 14.87 12.64
C ARG A 34 -7.11 15.16 11.60
N GLU A 35 -7.08 16.34 10.98
CA GLU A 35 -8.17 16.82 10.13
C GLU A 35 -8.08 16.29 8.70
N TYR A 36 -6.85 16.19 8.16
CA TYR A 36 -6.67 15.92 6.72
C TYR A 36 -6.00 14.58 6.41
N VAL A 37 -5.20 14.01 7.32
CA VAL A 37 -4.28 12.92 6.97
C VAL A 37 -4.70 11.58 7.55
N ILE A 38 -4.90 11.49 8.86
CA ILE A 38 -5.11 10.23 9.56
C ILE A 38 -6.59 10.02 9.87
N PRO A 39 -7.22 8.90 9.45
CA PRO A 39 -8.59 8.56 9.83
C PRO A 39 -8.78 8.55 11.35
N GLN A 40 -9.81 9.22 11.85
CA GLN A 40 -10.04 9.39 13.28
C GLN A 40 -11.05 8.37 13.83
N ARG A 41 -10.95 8.05 15.12
CA ARG A 41 -11.83 7.06 15.78
C ARG A 41 -13.27 7.54 15.96
N ASP A 42 -13.47 8.83 16.01
CA ASP A 42 -14.74 9.53 16.19
C ASP A 42 -15.48 9.79 14.86
N GLU A 43 -14.89 9.41 13.72
CA GLU A 43 -15.51 9.52 12.40
C GLU A 43 -16.22 8.22 12.00
N THR A 44 -17.30 8.31 11.22
CA THR A 44 -18.13 7.16 10.84
C THR A 44 -17.34 6.03 10.15
N LEU A 45 -16.45 6.36 9.24
CA LEU A 45 -15.60 5.39 8.50
C LEU A 45 -14.19 5.29 9.06
N GLY A 46 -13.79 6.23 9.89
CA GLY A 46 -12.43 6.36 10.40
C GLY A 46 -11.87 5.09 11.05
N PRO A 47 -12.58 4.44 11.99
CA PRO A 47 -12.09 3.21 12.61
C PRO A 47 -11.83 2.07 11.62
N THR A 48 -12.71 1.89 10.64
CA THR A 48 -12.59 0.84 9.63
C THR A 48 -11.42 1.10 8.69
N VAL A 49 -11.32 2.33 8.16
CA VAL A 49 -10.23 2.72 7.25
C VAL A 49 -8.88 2.65 7.97
N ARG A 50 -8.79 3.21 9.18
CA ARG A 50 -7.56 3.17 9.99
C ARG A 50 -7.11 1.74 10.30
N SER A 51 -8.04 0.85 10.62
CA SER A 51 -7.75 -0.56 10.85
C SER A 51 -7.19 -1.23 9.61
N GLY A 52 -7.82 -1.01 8.47
CA GLY A 52 -7.35 -1.50 7.17
C GLY A 52 -5.94 -0.99 6.85
N ASP A 53 -5.74 0.32 6.92
CA ASP A 53 -4.46 0.97 6.64
C ASP A 53 -3.31 0.41 7.50
N ILE A 54 -3.52 0.30 8.81
CA ILE A 54 -2.49 -0.23 9.73
C ILE A 54 -2.15 -1.68 9.37
N THR A 55 -3.14 -2.50 9.04
CA THR A 55 -2.90 -3.89 8.67
C THR A 55 -2.19 -4.00 7.33
N GLU A 56 -2.56 -3.20 6.34
CA GLU A 56 -1.84 -3.12 5.05
C GLU A 56 -0.38 -2.68 5.24
N ILE A 57 -0.12 -1.68 6.10
CA ILE A 57 1.25 -1.22 6.41
C ILE A 57 2.07 -2.34 7.06
N ILE A 58 1.50 -3.09 8.00
CA ILE A 58 2.16 -4.25 8.63
C ILE A 58 2.49 -5.32 7.57
N VAL A 59 1.59 -5.59 6.65
CA VAL A 59 1.83 -6.55 5.56
C VAL A 59 2.92 -6.03 4.61
N CYS A 60 2.94 -4.73 4.30
CA CYS A 60 4.07 -4.12 3.58
C CYS A 60 5.40 -4.36 4.30
N ASP A 61 5.44 -4.13 5.61
CA ASP A 61 6.65 -4.34 6.44
C ASP A 61 7.10 -5.80 6.43
N LEU A 62 6.18 -6.76 6.55
CA LEU A 62 6.48 -8.18 6.44
C LEU A 62 7.09 -8.53 5.08
N LEU A 63 6.48 -8.06 4.00
CA LEU A 63 6.99 -8.31 2.65
C LEU A 63 8.37 -7.70 2.45
N GLU A 64 8.57 -6.46 2.92
CA GLU A 64 9.82 -5.72 2.71
C GLU A 64 10.95 -6.24 3.61
N PHE A 65 10.73 -6.30 4.93
CA PHE A 65 11.81 -6.56 5.89
C PHE A 65 12.04 -8.04 6.18
N ILE A 66 11.01 -8.90 6.05
CA ILE A 66 11.13 -10.33 6.33
C ILE A 66 11.31 -11.12 5.02
N PHE A 67 10.52 -10.81 4.01
CA PHE A 67 10.54 -11.54 2.75
C PHE A 67 11.41 -10.88 1.67
N ASN A 68 12.00 -9.70 1.94
CA ASN A 68 12.90 -8.97 1.04
C ASN A 68 12.28 -8.65 -0.34
N TYR A 69 11.01 -8.27 -0.38
CA TYR A 69 10.37 -7.69 -1.55
C TYR A 69 10.59 -6.16 -1.58
N SER A 70 10.69 -5.59 -2.76
CA SER A 70 10.45 -4.15 -2.93
C SER A 70 8.94 -3.91 -2.88
N VAL A 71 8.48 -3.05 -1.98
CA VAL A 71 7.06 -2.77 -1.78
C VAL A 71 6.76 -1.32 -2.12
N PRO A 72 5.94 -1.05 -3.15
CA PRO A 72 5.49 0.31 -3.44
C PRO A 72 4.52 0.78 -2.34
N ARG A 73 4.90 1.84 -1.61
CA ARG A 73 4.08 2.42 -0.55
C ARG A 73 3.36 3.66 -1.06
N TYR A 74 2.23 3.46 -1.76
CA TYR A 74 1.52 4.53 -2.47
C TYR A 74 0.07 4.73 -2.01
N LYS A 75 -0.58 3.69 -1.48
CA LYS A 75 -2.04 3.70 -1.23
C LYS A 75 -2.46 4.71 -0.17
N GLN A 76 -1.70 4.82 0.91
CA GLN A 76 -2.01 5.70 2.02
C GLN A 76 -1.51 7.13 1.81
N LYS A 77 -0.49 7.33 0.95
CA LYS A 77 0.15 8.65 0.78
C LYS A 77 -0.73 9.65 0.05
N ASN A 78 -0.86 10.83 0.64
CA ASN A 78 -1.51 12.00 0.03
C ASN A 78 -2.84 11.66 -0.65
N ARG A 79 -3.73 10.96 0.05
CA ARG A 79 -5.07 10.61 -0.45
C ARG A 79 -5.92 11.85 -0.67
N SER A 80 -6.83 11.78 -1.63
CA SER A 80 -7.82 12.84 -1.88
C SER A 80 -8.80 13.06 -0.71
N GLY A 81 -8.90 12.09 0.19
CA GLY A 81 -9.65 12.20 1.44
C GLY A 81 -9.18 11.11 2.41
N LYS A 82 -8.92 11.47 3.66
CA LYS A 82 -8.34 10.57 4.67
C LYS A 82 -9.14 9.29 4.91
N ASN A 83 -10.45 9.33 4.71
CA ASN A 83 -11.34 8.19 4.89
C ASN A 83 -11.65 7.43 3.58
N ASN A 84 -10.98 7.78 2.48
CA ASN A 84 -11.14 7.08 1.21
C ASN A 84 -10.21 5.87 1.16
N SER A 85 -10.76 4.71 0.80
CA SER A 85 -9.98 3.52 0.51
C SER A 85 -9.69 3.45 -0.98
N GLU A 86 -8.45 3.24 -1.35
CA GLU A 86 -8.06 3.06 -2.74
C GLU A 86 -8.42 1.64 -3.22
N HIS A 87 -8.93 1.57 -4.45
CA HIS A 87 -9.34 0.30 -5.03
C HIS A 87 -8.16 -0.51 -5.60
N GLY A 88 -8.34 -1.82 -5.71
CA GLY A 88 -7.37 -2.75 -6.30
C GLY A 88 -6.88 -3.77 -5.28
N THR A 89 -5.80 -4.47 -5.61
CA THR A 89 -5.09 -5.36 -4.70
C THR A 89 -4.52 -4.56 -3.53
N ASP A 90 -4.64 -5.08 -2.32
CA ASP A 90 -4.30 -4.31 -1.11
C ASP A 90 -2.80 -4.03 -1.03
N VAL A 91 -1.96 -5.03 -1.21
CA VAL A 91 -0.50 -4.87 -1.20
C VAL A 91 0.12 -5.62 -2.38
N ILE A 92 1.04 -4.98 -3.09
CA ILE A 92 1.90 -5.61 -4.08
C ILE A 92 3.36 -5.49 -3.66
N GLY A 93 4.13 -6.54 -3.96
CA GLY A 93 5.58 -6.55 -3.76
C GLY A 93 6.27 -7.22 -4.95
N TYR A 94 7.50 -6.85 -5.24
CA TYR A 94 8.25 -7.42 -6.34
C TYR A 94 9.72 -7.65 -6.00
N LYS A 95 10.33 -8.61 -6.71
CA LYS A 95 11.76 -8.86 -6.69
C LYS A 95 12.29 -8.98 -8.10
N PHE A 96 13.44 -8.39 -8.34
CA PHE A 96 14.19 -8.65 -9.55
C PHE A 96 15.29 -9.66 -9.30
N PHE A 97 15.39 -10.65 -10.17
CA PHE A 97 16.53 -11.55 -10.18
C PHE A 97 17.83 -10.80 -10.52
N ASP A 98 17.73 -9.86 -11.47
CA ASP A 98 18.81 -8.96 -11.86
C ASP A 98 18.25 -7.55 -12.10
N LYS A 99 18.54 -6.62 -11.18
CA LYS A 99 18.04 -5.23 -11.26
C LYS A 99 18.54 -4.47 -12.49
N SER A 100 19.75 -4.78 -12.97
CA SER A 100 20.40 -4.04 -14.06
C SER A 100 19.89 -4.39 -15.44
N LYS A 101 18.98 -5.38 -15.57
CA LYS A 101 18.70 -6.01 -16.84
C LYS A 101 17.25 -6.11 -17.21
N LYS A 102 17.04 -6.65 -18.40
CA LYS A 102 15.72 -6.94 -18.95
C LYS A 102 14.93 -7.84 -17.99
N PRO A 103 13.59 -7.73 -18.00
CA PRO A 103 12.72 -8.63 -17.27
C PRO A 103 13.04 -10.11 -17.56
N THR A 104 12.97 -10.94 -16.52
CA THR A 104 13.24 -12.38 -16.61
C THR A 104 12.12 -13.16 -15.96
N GLU A 105 11.95 -14.42 -16.35
CA GLU A 105 11.02 -15.36 -15.73
C GLU A 105 11.31 -15.66 -14.25
N LYS A 106 12.48 -15.23 -13.76
CA LYS A 106 12.91 -15.34 -12.36
C LYS A 106 12.49 -14.12 -11.52
N ASP A 107 12.04 -13.05 -12.16
CA ASP A 107 11.46 -11.92 -11.45
C ASP A 107 10.17 -12.37 -10.76
N GLU A 108 9.90 -11.83 -9.59
CA GLU A 108 8.73 -12.22 -8.79
C GLU A 108 7.81 -11.02 -8.56
N LEU A 109 6.52 -11.26 -8.66
CA LEU A 109 5.46 -10.35 -8.23
C LEU A 109 4.56 -11.08 -7.25
N ILE A 110 4.30 -10.46 -6.10
CA ILE A 110 3.31 -10.92 -5.12
C ILE A 110 2.17 -9.92 -5.03
N ALA A 111 0.94 -10.44 -5.08
CA ALA A 111 -0.29 -9.69 -4.88
C ALA A 111 -0.97 -10.23 -3.62
N THR A 112 -1.17 -9.39 -2.62
CA THR A 112 -1.68 -9.79 -1.30
C THR A 112 -2.99 -9.09 -1.00
N GLU A 113 -4.05 -9.86 -0.76
CA GLU A 113 -5.31 -9.37 -0.21
C GLU A 113 -5.22 -9.34 1.31
N VAL A 114 -5.64 -8.24 1.93
CA VAL A 114 -5.55 -8.02 3.38
C VAL A 114 -6.94 -7.81 3.97
N LYS A 115 -7.23 -8.48 5.06
CA LYS A 115 -8.45 -8.24 5.85
C LYS A 115 -8.10 -7.99 7.30
N ALA A 116 -8.55 -6.85 7.82
CA ALA A 116 -8.29 -6.46 9.19
C ALA A 116 -9.49 -6.71 10.08
N VAL A 117 -9.26 -7.32 11.25
CA VAL A 117 -10.20 -7.34 12.38
C VAL A 117 -9.42 -7.00 13.64
N LEU A 118 -9.44 -5.73 14.04
CA LEU A 118 -8.78 -5.26 15.26
C LEU A 118 -9.68 -5.31 16.51
N THR A 119 -10.92 -5.73 16.36
CA THR A 119 -11.87 -5.93 17.46
C THR A 119 -12.40 -7.35 17.43
N ARG A 120 -12.81 -7.86 18.60
CA ARG A 120 -13.38 -9.21 18.69
C ARG A 120 -14.63 -9.33 17.83
N SER A 121 -14.63 -10.29 16.90
CA SER A 121 -15.75 -10.60 16.03
C SER A 121 -15.81 -12.09 15.72
N ASP A 122 -16.98 -12.60 15.36
CA ASP A 122 -17.18 -13.99 14.90
C ASP A 122 -16.73 -14.19 13.43
N TYR A 123 -16.02 -13.24 12.89
CA TYR A 123 -15.58 -13.16 11.51
C TYR A 123 -14.14 -13.65 11.37
N SER A 124 -13.90 -14.56 10.42
CA SER A 124 -12.57 -15.02 10.05
C SER A 124 -11.97 -14.13 8.94
N PRO A 125 -11.05 -13.21 9.28
CA PRO A 125 -10.46 -12.31 8.28
C PRO A 125 -9.64 -13.06 7.24
N LEU A 126 -8.90 -14.09 7.64
CA LEU A 126 -8.06 -14.87 6.72
C LEU A 126 -8.89 -15.62 5.67
N GLU A 127 -9.98 -16.28 6.06
CA GLU A 127 -10.85 -16.98 5.11
C GLU A 127 -11.45 -16.02 4.06
N LYS A 128 -11.83 -14.83 4.48
CA LYS A 128 -12.34 -13.82 3.56
C LYS A 128 -11.24 -13.27 2.66
N ALA A 129 -10.03 -13.03 3.18
CA ALA A 129 -8.90 -12.62 2.38
C ALA A 129 -8.56 -13.66 1.30
N ILE A 130 -8.57 -14.96 1.65
CA ILE A 130 -8.37 -16.07 0.71
C ILE A 130 -9.47 -16.08 -0.37
N ALA A 131 -10.73 -15.89 0.01
CA ALA A 131 -11.82 -15.87 -0.93
C ALA A 131 -11.77 -14.67 -1.91
N GLU A 132 -11.32 -13.51 -1.42
CA GLU A 132 -11.23 -12.29 -2.21
C GLU A 132 -9.95 -12.19 -3.05
N SER A 133 -8.84 -12.81 -2.63
CA SER A 133 -7.59 -12.86 -3.40
C SER A 133 -7.75 -13.48 -4.79
N LYS A 134 -8.74 -14.36 -4.98
CA LYS A 134 -9.09 -14.92 -6.31
C LYS A 134 -9.53 -13.86 -7.31
N LYS A 135 -10.02 -12.71 -6.85
CA LYS A 135 -10.42 -11.58 -7.69
C LYS A 135 -9.22 -10.78 -8.20
N ASP A 136 -8.07 -10.92 -7.55
CA ASP A 136 -6.87 -10.18 -7.89
C ASP A 136 -6.32 -10.52 -9.28
N GLU A 137 -6.52 -11.74 -9.74
CA GLU A 137 -6.14 -12.12 -11.11
C GLU A 137 -6.75 -11.19 -12.18
N GLN A 138 -8.01 -10.78 -11.99
CA GLN A 138 -8.70 -9.88 -12.92
C GLN A 138 -8.36 -8.40 -12.72
N ARG A 139 -7.87 -8.02 -11.52
CA ARG A 139 -7.60 -6.64 -11.14
C ARG A 139 -6.14 -6.27 -11.29
N LEU A 140 -5.23 -7.23 -11.25
CA LEU A 140 -3.80 -7.03 -11.09
C LEU A 140 -3.22 -6.03 -12.11
N ALA A 141 -3.55 -6.16 -13.38
CA ALA A 141 -3.05 -5.25 -14.41
C ALA A 141 -3.48 -3.79 -14.14
N ARG A 142 -4.71 -3.57 -13.67
CA ARG A 142 -5.22 -2.24 -13.30
C ARG A 142 -4.53 -1.73 -12.04
N THR A 143 -4.31 -2.59 -11.05
CA THR A 143 -3.60 -2.27 -9.82
C THR A 143 -2.16 -1.84 -10.13
N ILE A 144 -1.44 -2.57 -10.98
CA ILE A 144 -0.07 -2.24 -11.39
C ILE A 144 -0.03 -0.89 -12.13
N ASP A 145 -0.94 -0.67 -13.08
CA ASP A 145 -1.00 0.61 -13.81
C ASP A 145 -1.34 1.79 -12.89
N TYR A 146 -2.27 1.62 -11.97
CA TYR A 146 -2.60 2.61 -10.96
C TYR A 146 -1.40 2.90 -10.04
N CYS A 147 -0.78 1.86 -9.49
CA CYS A 147 0.42 1.98 -8.66
C CYS A 147 1.52 2.77 -9.38
N ARG A 148 1.83 2.41 -10.61
CA ARG A 148 2.83 3.09 -11.44
C ARG A 148 2.53 4.58 -11.62
N LYS A 149 1.28 4.92 -11.94
CA LYS A 149 0.84 6.32 -12.09
C LYS A 149 0.97 7.09 -10.78
N ARG A 150 0.51 6.48 -9.70
CA ARG A 150 0.55 7.09 -8.38
C ARG A 150 1.98 7.32 -7.88
N LEU A 151 2.89 6.36 -8.08
CA LEU A 151 4.31 6.52 -7.78
C LEU A 151 4.92 7.68 -8.56
N LYS A 152 4.54 7.84 -9.84
CA LYS A 152 5.00 8.98 -10.65
C LYS A 152 4.51 10.31 -10.11
N GLU A 153 3.25 10.41 -9.70
CA GLU A 153 2.68 11.59 -9.06
C GLU A 153 3.39 11.96 -7.76
N LEU A 154 3.80 10.94 -6.98
CA LEU A 154 4.58 11.08 -5.75
C LEU A 154 6.08 11.37 -6.00
N GLY A 155 6.51 11.56 -7.25
CA GLY A 155 7.90 11.81 -7.60
C GLY A 155 8.81 10.57 -7.61
N ASN A 156 8.27 9.38 -7.32
CA ASN A 156 9.04 8.14 -7.28
C ASN A 156 9.13 7.49 -8.67
N ILE A 157 9.88 8.13 -9.56
CA ILE A 157 9.98 7.76 -10.99
C ILE A 157 10.67 6.42 -11.20
N GLU A 158 11.71 6.14 -10.41
CA GLU A 158 12.46 4.88 -10.51
C GLU A 158 11.53 3.70 -10.20
N GLN A 159 10.87 3.71 -9.05
CA GLN A 159 9.97 2.64 -8.64
C GLN A 159 8.75 2.53 -9.57
N SER A 160 8.25 3.66 -10.10
CA SER A 160 7.22 3.65 -11.14
C SER A 160 7.65 2.87 -12.38
N SER A 161 8.91 3.04 -12.81
CA SER A 161 9.47 2.33 -13.96
C SER A 161 9.73 0.83 -13.66
N GLU A 162 10.13 0.54 -12.44
CA GLU A 162 10.30 -0.85 -11.97
C GLU A 162 8.96 -1.61 -11.97
N VAL A 163 7.92 -1.03 -11.42
CA VAL A 163 6.57 -1.62 -11.38
C VAL A 163 6.01 -1.81 -12.80
N ALA A 164 6.30 -0.90 -13.72
CA ALA A 164 5.86 -1.00 -15.12
C ALA A 164 6.34 -2.28 -15.82
N ARG A 165 7.44 -2.89 -15.37
CA ARG A 165 7.96 -4.17 -15.93
C ARG A 165 6.95 -5.31 -15.84
N PHE A 166 6.01 -5.26 -14.88
CA PHE A 166 5.02 -6.31 -14.64
C PHE A 166 3.71 -6.10 -15.42
N LEU A 167 3.56 -5.00 -16.18
CA LEU A 167 2.36 -4.74 -16.99
C LEU A 167 2.25 -5.61 -18.25
N LEU A 168 3.40 -5.94 -18.85
CA LEU A 168 3.45 -6.61 -20.15
C LEU A 168 3.80 -8.09 -19.99
N LYS A 169 2.91 -8.85 -19.35
CA LYS A 169 3.11 -10.27 -19.09
C LYS A 169 3.37 -11.12 -20.35
N PRO A 170 2.77 -10.85 -21.51
CA PRO A 170 3.10 -11.60 -22.73
C PRO A 170 4.57 -11.46 -23.15
N ASP A 171 5.18 -10.29 -22.92
CA ASP A 171 6.55 -9.99 -23.33
C ASP A 171 7.55 -10.17 -22.18
N ASN A 172 7.06 -10.20 -20.93
CA ASN A 172 7.85 -10.26 -19.72
C ASN A 172 7.29 -11.34 -18.79
N ASN A 173 7.68 -12.58 -19.00
CA ASN A 173 7.35 -13.66 -18.07
C ASN A 173 7.97 -13.36 -16.70
N TYR A 174 7.19 -13.58 -15.66
CA TYR A 174 7.61 -13.49 -14.28
C TYR A 174 6.81 -14.46 -13.41
N LYS A 175 7.31 -14.78 -12.24
CA LYS A 175 6.63 -15.61 -11.27
C LYS A 175 5.61 -14.76 -10.51
N LEU A 176 4.35 -15.12 -10.60
CA LEU A 176 3.24 -14.46 -9.90
C LEU A 176 2.76 -15.31 -8.74
N THR A 177 2.65 -14.68 -7.57
CA THR A 177 2.09 -15.29 -6.35
C THR A 177 0.91 -14.47 -5.86
N TYR A 178 -0.21 -15.13 -5.57
CA TYR A 178 -1.33 -14.53 -4.83
C TYR A 178 -1.24 -14.95 -3.37
N ALA A 179 -1.36 -13.99 -2.46
CA ALA A 179 -1.31 -14.21 -1.03
C ALA A 179 -2.53 -13.60 -0.33
N ALA A 180 -2.76 -14.03 0.90
CA ALA A 180 -3.82 -13.51 1.76
C ALA A 180 -3.27 -13.31 3.17
N ALA A 181 -3.64 -12.21 3.82
CA ALA A 181 -3.32 -11.87 5.19
C ALA A 181 -4.59 -11.49 5.96
N GLY A 182 -4.68 -11.93 7.22
CA GLY A 182 -5.83 -11.63 8.08
C GLY A 182 -5.54 -11.81 9.56
#